data_6f0ef7f75ca40738ab90b0bb87e1bec7
#
_entry.id   6f0ef7f75ca40738ab90b0bb87e1bec7
#
_cell.length_a   1.000
_cell.length_b   1.000
_cell.length_c   1.000
_cell.angle_alpha   90.00
_cell.angle_beta   90.00
_cell.angle_gamma   90.00
#
_symmetry.space_group_name_H-M   'P 1'
#
loop_
_entity.id
_entity.type
_entity.pdbx_description
1 polymer ?
#
loop_
_entity_poly.entity_id
_entity_poly.type
_entity_poly.pdbx_seq_one_letter_code
_entity_poly.pdbx_strand_id
1 'polypeptide(L)'
;MNKILIFALVTMTALCSCSQGGTTLPNKDKEVTDSALCQFRNIKENRMYSYVDEERDMLYFDNTFIALWPEVINGKPCTELQQALLRSMTDSAELNRLDIVVDYLLNPGNYTEYDSKLLKPVKAVKDDENKLSTSEIRVTMESMTDRLLTYCLATSSYMAGAAHGIYANNFVTYDLKTEKAVVLSDVVADTTLLRNTIYKSVKQTYDYDKDELFIPDNGLLPLPRDFYIQDHTLHVIYQVYEIASYAQGMIDAPIYPYMLKPEEMKRLFTPYGLELIDYSIE
;
A
#
# COMPACT_ATOMS: atom_id res chain seq x y z
N MET A 1 -16.55 5.58 -32.50
CA MET A 1 -17.54 5.09 -31.51
C MET A 1 -16.81 5.00 -30.18
N ASN A 2 -16.99 6.01 -29.33
CA ASN A 2 -16.29 6.14 -28.06
C ASN A 2 -16.87 5.15 -27.05
N LYS A 3 -16.08 4.21 -26.56
CA LYS A 3 -16.40 3.47 -25.36
C LYS A 3 -15.73 4.13 -24.16
N ILE A 4 -16.51 4.92 -23.44
CA ILE A 4 -16.16 5.43 -22.11
C ILE A 4 -16.16 4.23 -21.17
N LEU A 5 -14.98 3.88 -20.67
CA LEU A 5 -14.85 2.90 -19.57
C LEU A 5 -15.13 3.67 -18.27
N ILE A 6 -16.32 3.44 -17.71
CA ILE A 6 -16.68 3.93 -16.39
C ILE A 6 -15.99 3.01 -15.38
N PHE A 7 -14.95 3.52 -14.70
CA PHE A 7 -14.45 2.88 -13.49
C PHE A 7 -15.50 3.05 -12.40
N ALA A 8 -16.20 1.97 -12.11
CA ALA A 8 -17.07 1.91 -10.95
C ALA A 8 -16.17 1.92 -9.70
N LEU A 9 -16.23 3.03 -8.97
CA LEU A 9 -15.71 3.14 -7.61
C LEU A 9 -16.54 2.22 -6.71
N VAL A 10 -16.08 0.99 -6.52
CA VAL A 10 -16.68 0.07 -5.54
C VAL A 10 -16.20 0.54 -4.17
N THR A 11 -17.03 1.37 -3.52
CA THR A 11 -16.94 1.57 -2.08
C THR A 11 -17.36 0.26 -1.41
N MET A 12 -16.43 -0.65 -1.20
CA MET A 12 -16.62 -1.77 -0.29
C MET A 12 -16.66 -1.24 1.13
N THR A 13 -17.87 -0.94 1.62
CA THR A 13 -18.12 -1.00 3.05
C THR A 13 -18.00 -2.47 3.45
N ALA A 14 -16.95 -2.77 4.22
CA ALA A 14 -16.79 -4.08 4.82
C ALA A 14 -18.00 -4.34 5.74
N LEU A 15 -19.01 -5.01 5.19
CA LEU A 15 -20.12 -5.55 5.96
C LEU A 15 -19.66 -6.86 6.58
N CYS A 16 -19.08 -6.78 7.79
CA CYS A 16 -19.15 -7.89 8.71
C CYS A 16 -20.63 -8.15 8.95
N SER A 17 -21.19 -9.23 8.39
CA SER A 17 -22.57 -9.62 8.61
C SER A 17 -22.73 -10.13 10.04
N CYS A 18 -23.12 -9.23 10.95
CA CYS A 18 -23.73 -9.60 12.22
C CYS A 18 -25.22 -9.33 12.12
N SER A 19 -26.02 -10.36 12.29
CA SER A 19 -27.48 -10.32 12.30
C SER A 19 -28.01 -9.29 13.29
N GLN A 20 -28.89 -8.38 12.80
CA GLN A 20 -29.65 -7.46 13.64
C GLN A 20 -30.81 -8.17 14.32
N GLY A 21 -30.91 -7.99 15.61
CA GLY A 21 -32.11 -8.29 16.41
C GLY A 21 -32.28 -7.28 17.54
N GLY A 22 -33.26 -6.38 17.39
CA GLY A 22 -34.18 -5.86 18.42
C GLY A 22 -33.62 -5.00 19.60
N THR A 23 -34.03 -3.73 19.58
CA THR A 23 -34.04 -2.72 20.66
C THR A 23 -34.45 -3.20 22.05
N THR A 24 -33.66 -2.86 23.10
CA THR A 24 -34.04 -2.16 24.35
C THR A 24 -32.81 -1.95 25.24
N LEU A 25 -32.60 -0.73 25.77
CA LEU A 25 -31.66 -0.36 26.85
C LEU A 25 -32.39 -0.46 28.21
N PRO A 26 -31.70 -0.46 29.38
CA PRO A 26 -30.30 -0.72 29.71
C PRO A 26 -30.10 -1.75 30.83
N ASN A 27 -28.97 -2.45 30.91
CA ASN A 27 -28.32 -2.67 32.20
C ASN A 27 -26.84 -3.14 32.01
N LYS A 28 -26.02 -2.72 32.97
CA LYS A 28 -24.61 -3.05 33.09
C LYS A 28 -24.43 -4.54 33.32
N ASP A 29 -23.76 -5.20 32.39
CA ASP A 29 -22.77 -6.26 32.63
C ASP A 29 -22.13 -6.57 31.27
N LYS A 30 -20.81 -6.49 31.23
CA LYS A 30 -20.04 -6.75 29.98
C LYS A 30 -20.13 -8.24 29.63
N GLU A 31 -21.11 -8.63 28.85
CA GLU A 31 -20.98 -9.79 28.01
C GLU A 31 -20.07 -9.43 26.84
N VAL A 32 -18.88 -10.03 26.81
CA VAL A 32 -17.97 -10.01 25.66
C VAL A 32 -18.62 -10.87 24.58
N THR A 33 -19.37 -10.24 23.70
CA THR A 33 -19.89 -10.89 22.52
C THR A 33 -18.77 -11.14 21.51
N ASP A 34 -18.80 -12.28 20.83
CA ASP A 34 -17.85 -12.81 19.82
C ASP A 34 -17.53 -11.86 18.62
N SER A 35 -18.01 -10.63 18.63
CA SER A 35 -17.71 -9.58 17.65
C SER A 35 -16.39 -8.83 17.91
N ALA A 36 -15.59 -9.24 18.88
CA ALA A 36 -14.36 -8.57 19.28
C ALA A 36 -13.06 -9.24 18.76
N LEU A 37 -13.16 -10.20 17.83
CA LEU A 37 -11.98 -10.88 17.29
C LEU A 37 -11.07 -9.94 16.46
N CYS A 38 -11.65 -8.93 15.80
CA CYS A 38 -10.89 -7.95 15.05
C CYS A 38 -11.36 -6.54 15.42
N GLN A 39 -10.42 -5.67 15.77
CA GLN A 39 -10.68 -4.27 16.06
C GLN A 39 -9.76 -3.39 15.22
N PHE A 40 -10.37 -2.41 14.56
CA PHE A 40 -9.69 -1.44 13.73
C PHE A 40 -10.10 -0.04 14.15
N ARG A 41 -9.15 0.88 14.13
CA ARG A 41 -9.38 2.29 14.40
C ARG A 41 -9.29 3.12 13.13
N ASN A 42 -10.34 3.87 12.83
CA ASN A 42 -10.29 4.88 11.78
C ASN A 42 -9.51 6.10 12.26
N ILE A 43 -8.51 6.49 11.51
CA ILE A 43 -7.68 7.67 11.75
C ILE A 43 -7.83 8.59 10.55
N LYS A 44 -8.03 9.87 10.82
CA LYS A 44 -7.96 10.92 9.81
C LYS A 44 -7.35 12.16 10.44
N GLU A 45 -6.18 12.52 9.98
CA GLU A 45 -5.48 13.74 10.39
C GLU A 45 -5.15 14.58 9.15
N ASN A 46 -5.26 15.89 9.31
CA ASN A 46 -4.91 16.84 8.27
C ASN A 46 -4.11 17.97 8.90
N ARG A 47 -3.04 18.39 8.25
CA ARG A 47 -2.23 19.53 8.65
C ARG A 47 -1.92 20.42 7.48
N MET A 48 -2.17 21.70 7.67
CA MET A 48 -1.94 22.71 6.67
C MET A 48 -0.84 23.67 7.14
N TYR A 49 0.02 24.05 6.21
CA TYR A 49 1.12 24.98 6.47
C TYR A 49 1.17 26.05 5.39
N SER A 50 1.73 27.21 5.76
CA SER A 50 2.22 28.20 4.82
C SER A 50 3.73 28.36 4.97
N TYR A 51 4.37 28.71 3.88
CA TYR A 51 5.80 28.99 3.76
C TYR A 51 5.99 30.25 2.91
N VAL A 52 6.93 31.09 3.29
CA VAL A 52 7.32 32.24 2.47
C VAL A 52 8.68 31.94 1.90
N ASP A 53 8.75 31.81 0.58
CA ASP A 53 9.99 31.53 -0.14
C ASP A 53 10.96 32.73 -0.20
N GLU A 54 12.08 32.53 -0.86
CA GLU A 54 13.12 33.57 -1.01
C GLU A 54 12.63 34.77 -1.85
N GLU A 55 11.69 34.54 -2.77
CA GLU A 55 11.05 35.57 -3.61
C GLU A 55 9.92 36.29 -2.90
N ARG A 56 9.62 35.91 -1.66
CA ARG A 56 8.51 36.37 -0.79
C ARG A 56 7.14 35.95 -1.28
N ASP A 57 7.07 34.93 -2.13
CA ASP A 57 5.83 34.28 -2.46
C ASP A 57 5.36 33.35 -1.36
N MET A 58 4.04 33.28 -1.17
CA MET A 58 3.45 32.42 -0.15
C MET A 58 3.02 31.11 -0.78
N LEU A 59 3.65 30.02 -0.34
CA LEU A 59 3.31 28.66 -0.68
C LEU A 59 2.45 28.04 0.43
N TYR A 60 1.64 27.07 0.06
CA TYR A 60 0.77 26.34 0.96
C TYR A 60 1.00 24.82 0.85
N PHE A 61 0.78 24.14 1.95
CA PHE A 61 0.84 22.67 2.03
C PHE A 61 -0.43 22.17 2.71
N ASP A 62 -1.04 21.15 2.12
CA ASP A 62 -2.20 20.44 2.65
C ASP A 62 -1.88 18.95 2.70
N ASN A 63 -1.53 18.47 3.89
CA ASN A 63 -1.08 17.11 4.11
C ASN A 63 -2.12 16.32 4.90
N THR A 64 -2.52 15.17 4.37
CA THR A 64 -3.56 14.33 4.95
C THR A 64 -3.05 12.91 5.20
N PHE A 65 -3.37 12.37 6.37
CA PHE A 65 -3.17 10.97 6.73
C PHE A 65 -4.52 10.32 7.03
N ILE A 66 -4.79 9.19 6.38
CA ILE A 66 -6.01 8.40 6.59
C ILE A 66 -5.60 6.96 6.80
N ALA A 67 -6.10 6.30 7.84
CA ALA A 67 -5.77 4.90 8.08
C ALA A 67 -6.94 4.12 8.67
N LEU A 68 -7.12 2.89 8.20
CA LEU A 68 -7.81 1.83 8.92
C LEU A 68 -6.75 1.06 9.72
N TRP A 69 -6.49 1.53 10.94
CA TRP A 69 -5.39 1.05 11.76
C TRP A 69 -5.76 -0.22 12.52
N PRO A 70 -5.01 -1.33 12.39
CA PRO A 70 -5.30 -2.57 13.10
C PRO A 70 -4.92 -2.45 14.58
N GLU A 71 -5.82 -2.81 15.51
CA GLU A 71 -5.55 -2.83 16.94
C GLU A 71 -5.55 -4.26 17.51
N VAL A 72 -6.56 -5.05 17.13
CA VAL A 72 -6.72 -6.44 17.58
C VAL A 72 -7.07 -7.31 16.38
N ILE A 73 -6.43 -8.46 16.25
CA ILE A 73 -6.74 -9.49 15.26
C ILE A 73 -6.73 -10.84 15.96
N ASN A 74 -7.77 -11.65 15.71
CA ASN A 74 -8.00 -12.93 16.38
C ASN A 74 -7.94 -12.82 17.91
N GLY A 75 -8.49 -11.72 18.46
CA GLY A 75 -8.54 -11.47 19.90
C GLY A 75 -7.20 -11.07 20.54
N LYS A 76 -6.13 -10.85 19.74
CA LYS A 76 -4.80 -10.47 20.21
C LYS A 76 -4.36 -9.12 19.66
N PRO A 77 -3.57 -8.32 20.41
CA PRO A 77 -2.91 -7.14 19.86
C PRO A 77 -2.02 -7.51 18.67
N CYS A 78 -2.10 -6.78 17.58
CA CYS A 78 -1.36 -7.07 16.34
C CYS A 78 -0.10 -6.21 16.20
N THR A 79 0.74 -6.19 17.24
CA THR A 79 1.94 -5.32 17.33
C THR A 79 2.91 -5.52 16.16
N GLU A 80 3.15 -6.75 15.73
CA GLU A 80 4.06 -7.05 14.61
C GLU A 80 3.53 -6.48 13.28
N LEU A 81 2.22 -6.58 13.03
CA LEU A 81 1.59 -5.96 11.87
C LEU A 81 1.71 -4.42 11.93
N GLN A 82 1.42 -3.83 13.09
CA GLN A 82 1.57 -2.38 13.29
C GLN A 82 3.02 -1.93 13.00
N GLN A 83 4.01 -2.66 13.50
CA GLN A 83 5.42 -2.37 13.24
C GLN A 83 5.81 -2.55 11.76
N ALA A 84 5.25 -3.54 11.07
CA ALA A 84 5.46 -3.72 9.65
C ALA A 84 4.88 -2.54 8.84
N LEU A 85 3.66 -2.08 9.17
CA LEU A 85 3.05 -0.91 8.56
C LEU A 85 3.87 0.37 8.80
N LEU A 86 4.34 0.61 10.04
CA LEU A 86 5.16 1.78 10.35
C LEU A 86 6.49 1.78 9.56
N ARG A 87 7.17 0.63 9.47
CA ARG A 87 8.39 0.48 8.66
C ARG A 87 8.15 0.73 7.17
N SER A 88 7.02 0.25 6.65
CA SER A 88 6.66 0.47 5.24
C SER A 88 6.36 1.94 4.92
N MET A 89 5.96 2.76 5.91
CA MET A 89 5.69 4.18 5.72
C MET A 89 6.94 5.06 5.72
N THR A 90 8.03 4.66 6.38
CA THR A 90 9.12 5.59 6.70
C THR A 90 10.52 5.08 6.39
N ASP A 91 10.70 3.80 6.06
CA ASP A 91 12.00 3.13 5.94
C ASP A 91 12.93 3.33 7.17
N SER A 92 12.38 3.79 8.30
CA SER A 92 13.13 4.13 9.50
C SER A 92 12.74 3.24 10.68
N ALA A 93 13.74 2.58 11.28
CA ALA A 93 13.55 1.79 12.50
C ALA A 93 13.33 2.65 13.76
N GLU A 94 13.71 3.93 13.73
CA GLU A 94 13.55 4.85 14.85
C GLU A 94 12.12 5.37 14.98
N LEU A 95 11.39 5.45 13.85
CA LEU A 95 10.00 5.88 13.79
C LEU A 95 9.07 4.67 14.03
N ASN A 96 8.96 4.23 15.29
CA ASN A 96 8.28 3.00 15.69
C ASN A 96 6.96 3.21 16.44
N ARG A 97 6.44 4.43 16.47
CA ARG A 97 5.16 4.81 17.09
C ARG A 97 4.31 5.56 16.07
N LEU A 98 3.04 5.23 16.01
CA LEU A 98 2.11 5.80 15.04
C LEU A 98 2.01 7.33 15.13
N ASP A 99 1.90 7.89 16.32
CA ASP A 99 1.81 9.34 16.54
C ASP A 99 3.07 10.07 16.02
N ILE A 100 4.25 9.48 16.24
CA ILE A 100 5.53 10.04 15.76
C ILE A 100 5.61 9.96 14.22
N VAL A 101 5.20 8.80 13.65
CA VAL A 101 5.18 8.61 12.19
C VAL A 101 4.20 9.59 11.54
N VAL A 102 3.01 9.74 12.07
CA VAL A 102 2.00 10.69 11.55
C VAL A 102 2.53 12.14 11.66
N ASP A 103 3.14 12.50 12.77
CA ASP A 103 3.78 13.82 12.95
C ASP A 103 4.88 14.05 11.92
N TYR A 104 5.70 13.03 11.64
CA TYR A 104 6.76 13.09 10.63
C TYR A 104 6.19 13.28 9.23
N LEU A 105 5.23 12.45 8.83
CA LEU A 105 4.65 12.42 7.48
C LEU A 105 3.82 13.66 7.16
N LEU A 106 3.16 14.26 8.15
CA LEU A 106 2.34 15.45 7.95
C LEU A 106 3.14 16.76 7.99
N ASN A 107 4.42 16.73 8.34
CA ASN A 107 5.27 17.92 8.34
C ASN A 107 6.12 17.98 7.05
N PRO A 108 5.84 18.91 6.12
CA PRO A 108 6.54 19.00 4.84
C PRO A 108 8.05 19.27 5.00
N GLY A 109 8.49 19.91 6.09
CA GLY A 109 9.91 20.15 6.35
C GLY A 109 10.75 18.89 6.60
N ASN A 110 10.13 17.71 6.73
CA ASN A 110 10.86 16.44 6.92
C ASN A 110 11.23 15.75 5.59
N TYR A 111 10.60 16.13 4.47
CA TYR A 111 10.79 15.46 3.18
C TYR A 111 10.86 16.43 1.99
N THR A 112 10.89 17.74 2.25
CA THR A 112 11.09 18.78 1.26
C THR A 112 12.36 19.59 1.58
N GLU A 113 12.78 20.43 0.65
CA GLU A 113 13.91 21.36 0.84
C GLU A 113 13.55 22.59 1.70
N TYR A 114 12.28 22.72 2.09
CA TYR A 114 11.80 23.86 2.86
C TYR A 114 12.26 23.79 4.33
N ASP A 115 12.81 24.89 4.84
CA ASP A 115 13.21 24.96 6.25
C ASP A 115 11.99 24.84 7.16
N SER A 116 11.94 23.76 7.91
CA SER A 116 10.85 23.45 8.83
C SER A 116 10.57 24.57 9.86
N LYS A 117 11.58 25.39 10.17
CA LYS A 117 11.43 26.54 11.10
C LYS A 117 10.63 27.70 10.50
N LEU A 118 10.55 27.77 9.17
CA LEU A 118 9.81 28.79 8.45
C LEU A 118 8.38 28.36 8.11
N LEU A 119 8.06 27.08 8.26
CA LEU A 119 6.71 26.55 8.10
C LEU A 119 5.80 27.02 9.25
N LYS A 120 4.67 27.62 8.91
CA LYS A 120 3.67 28.11 9.87
C LYS A 120 2.37 27.32 9.72
N PRO A 121 1.89 26.65 10.79
CA PRO A 121 0.56 26.02 10.75
C PRO A 121 -0.52 27.06 10.42
N VAL A 122 -1.44 26.68 9.50
CA VAL A 122 -2.58 27.52 9.09
C VAL A 122 -3.87 26.72 9.15
N LYS A 123 -5.02 27.41 9.19
CA LYS A 123 -6.35 26.78 9.23
C LYS A 123 -6.98 26.63 7.84
N ALA A 124 -6.43 27.29 6.86
CA ALA A 124 -6.89 27.25 5.48
C ALA A 124 -5.74 27.53 4.54
N VAL A 125 -5.78 26.94 3.38
CA VAL A 125 -4.83 27.13 2.28
C VAL A 125 -5.53 27.76 1.08
N LYS A 126 -4.78 28.39 0.20
CA LYS A 126 -5.29 28.83 -1.10
C LYS A 126 -5.34 27.64 -2.04
N ASP A 127 -6.46 27.47 -2.69
CA ASP A 127 -6.62 26.56 -3.83
C ASP A 127 -6.09 27.26 -5.09
N ASP A 128 -4.79 27.16 -5.30
CA ASP A 128 -4.05 27.75 -6.41
C ASP A 128 -2.95 26.74 -6.79
N GLU A 129 -3.08 26.14 -7.97
CA GLU A 129 -2.16 25.10 -8.46
C GLU A 129 -0.69 25.52 -8.44
N ASN A 130 -0.40 26.82 -8.59
CA ASN A 130 0.96 27.33 -8.55
C ASN A 130 1.49 27.55 -7.12
N LYS A 131 0.63 27.47 -6.11
CA LYS A 131 0.98 27.81 -4.73
C LYS A 131 0.60 26.74 -3.71
N LEU A 132 -0.15 25.72 -4.11
CA LEU A 132 -0.60 24.64 -3.23
C LEU A 132 0.10 23.33 -3.56
N SER A 133 0.86 22.82 -2.58
CA SER A 133 1.36 21.45 -2.57
C SER A 133 0.45 20.58 -1.71
N THR A 134 0.16 19.37 -2.17
CA THR A 134 -0.69 18.42 -1.44
C THR A 134 0.05 17.09 -1.22
N SER A 135 -0.22 16.43 -0.11
CA SER A 135 0.23 15.06 0.17
C SER A 135 -0.87 14.29 0.87
N GLU A 136 -1.21 13.12 0.36
CA GLU A 136 -2.11 12.20 1.03
C GLU A 136 -1.44 10.84 1.20
N ILE A 137 -1.56 10.30 2.41
CA ILE A 137 -1.15 8.95 2.75
C ILE A 137 -2.38 8.21 3.26
N ARG A 138 -2.68 7.10 2.61
CA ARG A 138 -3.85 6.28 2.90
C ARG A 138 -3.45 4.85 3.19
N VAL A 139 -3.79 4.35 4.36
CA VAL A 139 -3.55 2.98 4.80
C VAL A 139 -4.88 2.24 4.82
N THR A 140 -5.07 1.31 3.90
CA THR A 140 -6.30 0.53 3.74
C THR A 140 -6.03 -0.95 3.85
N MET A 141 -7.01 -1.70 4.34
CA MET A 141 -7.00 -3.15 4.26
C MET A 141 -7.58 -3.54 2.90
N GLU A 142 -6.77 -4.20 2.06
CA GLU A 142 -7.17 -4.65 0.72
C GLU A 142 -7.87 -5.99 0.76
N SER A 143 -7.36 -6.92 1.58
CA SER A 143 -7.95 -8.24 1.73
C SER A 143 -7.68 -8.83 3.10
N MET A 144 -8.57 -9.69 3.55
CA MET A 144 -8.41 -10.50 4.75
C MET A 144 -9.05 -11.87 4.51
N THR A 145 -8.26 -12.92 4.71
CA THR A 145 -8.69 -14.31 4.73
C THR A 145 -8.43 -14.89 6.11
N ASP A 146 -8.69 -16.17 6.32
CA ASP A 146 -8.29 -16.89 7.53
C ASP A 146 -6.76 -17.08 7.63
N ARG A 147 -6.03 -16.89 6.54
CA ARG A 147 -4.58 -17.04 6.50
C ARG A 147 -3.83 -15.73 6.31
N LEU A 148 -4.24 -14.88 5.40
CA LEU A 148 -3.51 -13.68 5.00
C LEU A 148 -4.33 -12.42 5.23
N LEU A 149 -3.64 -11.38 5.67
CA LEU A 149 -4.14 -10.02 5.74
C LEU A 149 -3.22 -9.11 4.92
N THR A 150 -3.78 -8.41 3.95
CA THR A 150 -3.02 -7.49 3.09
C THR A 150 -3.47 -6.06 3.31
N TYR A 151 -2.51 -5.19 3.54
CA TYR A 151 -2.68 -3.73 3.58
C TYR A 151 -2.03 -3.09 2.36
N CYS A 152 -2.67 -2.03 1.86
CA CYS A 152 -2.11 -1.10 0.90
C CYS A 152 -1.82 0.24 1.58
N LEU A 153 -0.63 0.77 1.36
CA LEU A 153 -0.19 2.09 1.77
C LEU A 153 -0.09 2.94 0.49
N ALA A 154 -1.20 3.56 0.12
CA ALA A 154 -1.27 4.46 -1.03
C ALA A 154 -0.74 5.84 -0.64
N THR A 155 0.20 6.35 -1.41
CA THR A 155 0.71 7.71 -1.27
C THR A 155 0.44 8.48 -2.55
N SER A 156 0.07 9.74 -2.43
CA SER A 156 -0.02 10.65 -3.55
C SER A 156 0.47 12.03 -3.13
N SER A 157 1.20 12.70 -4.01
CA SER A 157 1.67 14.06 -3.75
C SER A 157 1.68 14.88 -5.02
N TYR A 158 1.44 16.16 -4.85
CA TYR A 158 1.56 17.18 -5.88
C TYR A 158 2.36 18.35 -5.31
N MET A 159 3.39 18.76 -6.01
CA MET A 159 4.18 19.93 -5.67
C MET A 159 3.66 21.15 -6.43
N ALA A 160 3.53 22.29 -5.77
CA ALA A 160 3.08 23.53 -6.36
C ALA A 160 3.83 23.83 -7.68
N GLY A 161 3.09 24.06 -8.77
CA GLY A 161 3.63 24.32 -10.09
C GLY A 161 4.18 23.12 -10.86
N ALA A 162 4.12 21.90 -10.31
CA ALA A 162 4.53 20.71 -11.05
C ALA A 162 3.56 20.39 -12.19
N ALA A 163 4.07 19.74 -13.25
CA ALA A 163 3.26 19.31 -14.39
C ALA A 163 2.24 18.22 -14.03
N HIS A 164 2.54 17.41 -13.04
CA HIS A 164 1.67 16.34 -12.52
C HIS A 164 2.11 15.92 -11.11
N GLY A 165 1.23 15.25 -10.39
CA GLY A 165 1.55 14.59 -9.12
C GLY A 165 2.34 13.30 -9.31
N ILE A 166 2.79 12.73 -8.19
CA ILE A 166 3.36 11.38 -8.13
C ILE A 166 2.56 10.55 -7.14
N TYR A 167 2.48 9.23 -7.37
CA TYR A 167 1.80 8.30 -6.50
C TYR A 167 2.52 6.97 -6.43
N ALA A 168 2.31 6.25 -5.33
CA ALA A 168 2.83 4.90 -5.13
C ALA A 168 1.87 4.09 -4.25
N ASN A 169 1.87 2.76 -4.43
CA ASN A 169 1.15 1.82 -3.58
C ASN A 169 2.13 0.77 -3.07
N ASN A 170 2.41 0.80 -1.78
CA ASN A 170 3.23 -0.20 -1.12
C ASN A 170 2.32 -1.19 -0.39
N PHE A 171 2.71 -2.46 -0.37
CA PHE A 171 1.87 -3.51 0.20
C PHE A 171 2.55 -4.18 1.39
N VAL A 172 1.76 -4.50 2.40
CA VAL A 172 2.18 -5.34 3.52
C VAL A 172 1.27 -6.53 3.57
N THR A 173 1.80 -7.70 3.21
CA THR A 173 1.12 -8.99 3.39
C THR A 173 1.55 -9.58 4.74
N TYR A 174 0.58 -9.95 5.57
CA TYR A 174 0.80 -10.48 6.92
C TYR A 174 0.17 -11.85 7.06
N ASP A 175 0.95 -12.83 7.49
CA ASP A 175 0.48 -14.19 7.74
C ASP A 175 -0.08 -14.30 9.16
N LEU A 176 -1.37 -14.51 9.26
CA LEU A 176 -2.11 -14.63 10.53
C LEU A 176 -1.73 -15.88 11.35
N LYS A 177 -1.20 -16.93 10.70
CA LYS A 177 -0.78 -18.18 11.37
C LYS A 177 0.60 -18.01 12.01
N THR A 178 1.54 -17.37 11.32
CA THR A 178 2.90 -17.18 11.84
C THR A 178 3.05 -15.86 12.60
N GLU A 179 2.04 -14.98 12.53
CA GLU A 179 2.02 -13.64 13.12
C GLU A 179 3.22 -12.79 12.64
N LYS A 180 3.52 -12.84 11.31
CA LYS A 180 4.65 -12.12 10.69
C LYS A 180 4.27 -11.48 9.36
N ALA A 181 4.90 -10.34 9.07
CA ALA A 181 4.91 -9.81 7.72
C ALA A 181 5.72 -10.72 6.80
N VAL A 182 5.18 -10.97 5.62
CA VAL A 182 5.78 -11.83 4.58
C VAL A 182 6.69 -10.96 3.72
N VAL A 183 7.92 -11.39 3.48
CA VAL A 183 8.84 -10.75 2.54
C VAL A 183 9.01 -11.61 1.29
N LEU A 184 9.43 -11.01 0.19
CA LEU A 184 9.50 -11.69 -1.11
C LEU A 184 10.38 -12.95 -1.05
N SER A 185 11.48 -12.92 -0.31
CA SER A 185 12.38 -14.08 -0.13
C SER A 185 11.77 -15.24 0.67
N ASP A 186 10.70 -15.00 1.43
CA ASP A 186 9.96 -16.07 2.09
C ASP A 186 9.12 -16.85 1.08
N VAL A 187 8.67 -16.19 0.01
CA VAL A 187 7.76 -16.74 -0.98
C VAL A 187 8.49 -17.29 -2.19
N VAL A 188 9.52 -16.60 -2.67
CA VAL A 188 10.22 -16.89 -3.93
C VAL A 188 11.60 -17.47 -3.68
N ALA A 189 11.86 -18.66 -4.31
CA ALA A 189 13.14 -19.36 -4.25
C ALA A 189 14.05 -19.03 -5.44
N ASP A 190 13.50 -18.92 -6.67
CA ASP A 190 14.27 -18.68 -7.91
C ASP A 190 13.95 -17.30 -8.48
N THR A 191 14.80 -16.31 -8.16
CA THR A 191 14.65 -14.94 -8.63
C THR A 191 14.88 -14.77 -10.14
N THR A 192 15.61 -15.67 -10.78
CA THR A 192 15.80 -15.65 -12.24
C THR A 192 14.52 -16.10 -12.95
N LEU A 193 13.91 -17.16 -12.46
CA LEU A 193 12.62 -17.61 -12.97
C LEU A 193 11.53 -16.58 -12.67
N LEU A 194 11.57 -15.93 -11.49
CA LEU A 194 10.66 -14.83 -11.17
C LEU A 194 10.71 -13.73 -12.23
N ARG A 195 11.89 -13.17 -12.55
CA ARG A 195 12.04 -12.11 -13.55
C ARG A 195 11.47 -12.50 -14.92
N ASN A 196 11.76 -13.73 -15.36
CA ASN A 196 11.24 -14.24 -16.62
C ASN A 196 9.71 -14.38 -16.62
N THR A 197 9.15 -14.78 -15.46
CA THR A 197 7.69 -14.92 -15.31
C THR A 197 7.02 -13.56 -15.22
N ILE A 198 7.61 -12.60 -14.53
CA ILE A 198 7.15 -11.20 -14.48
C ILE A 198 7.09 -10.64 -15.92
N TYR A 199 8.17 -10.80 -16.70
CA TYR A 199 8.18 -10.31 -18.07
C TYR A 199 7.06 -10.92 -18.94
N LYS A 200 6.82 -12.23 -18.82
CA LYS A 200 5.70 -12.89 -19.49
C LYS A 200 4.35 -12.32 -19.04
N SER A 201 4.19 -12.09 -17.75
CA SER A 201 2.97 -11.50 -17.19
C SER A 201 2.74 -10.08 -17.70
N VAL A 202 3.76 -9.22 -17.68
CA VAL A 202 3.69 -7.85 -18.22
C VAL A 202 3.33 -7.86 -19.69
N LYS A 203 3.98 -8.71 -20.49
CA LYS A 203 3.67 -8.86 -21.92
C LYS A 203 2.22 -9.32 -22.14
N GLN A 204 1.74 -10.26 -21.34
CA GLN A 204 0.37 -10.78 -21.47
C GLN A 204 -0.69 -9.78 -21.02
N THR A 205 -0.40 -9.01 -19.97
CA THR A 205 -1.38 -8.10 -19.34
C THR A 205 -1.45 -6.75 -20.05
N TYR A 206 -0.29 -6.20 -20.46
CA TYR A 206 -0.17 -4.84 -20.99
C TYR A 206 0.25 -4.79 -22.45
N ASP A 207 0.67 -5.92 -23.02
CA ASP A 207 1.24 -6.04 -24.38
C ASP A 207 2.55 -5.25 -24.57
N TYR A 208 3.29 -4.96 -23.48
CA TYR A 208 4.56 -4.25 -23.56
C TYR A 208 5.69 -5.17 -24.00
N ASP A 209 6.50 -4.69 -24.94
CA ASP A 209 7.74 -5.31 -25.34
C ASP A 209 8.92 -4.82 -24.48
N LYS A 210 10.10 -5.48 -24.60
CA LYS A 210 11.27 -5.15 -23.77
C LYS A 210 11.78 -3.72 -23.99
N ASP A 211 11.64 -3.18 -25.17
CA ASP A 211 12.04 -1.83 -25.56
C ASP A 211 11.10 -0.74 -25.01
N GLU A 212 9.90 -1.12 -24.55
CA GLU A 212 8.97 -0.23 -23.87
C GLU A 212 9.21 -0.18 -22.34
N LEU A 213 10.09 -1.06 -21.82
CA LEU A 213 10.41 -1.16 -20.41
C LEU A 213 11.81 -0.58 -20.12
N PHE A 214 11.95 0.05 -18.96
CA PHE A 214 13.23 0.55 -18.45
C PHE A 214 14.03 -0.63 -17.88
N ILE A 215 14.64 -1.40 -18.77
CA ILE A 215 15.49 -2.54 -18.38
C ILE A 215 16.92 -2.03 -18.22
N PRO A 216 17.58 -2.24 -17.06
CA PRO A 216 18.97 -1.87 -16.86
C PRO A 216 19.93 -2.53 -17.88
N ASP A 217 21.15 -1.99 -18.03
CA ASP A 217 22.17 -2.45 -19.00
C ASP A 217 22.53 -3.94 -18.87
N ASN A 218 22.30 -4.55 -17.72
CA ASN A 218 22.48 -5.97 -17.50
C ASN A 218 21.39 -6.84 -18.14
N GLY A 219 20.38 -6.24 -18.77
CA GLY A 219 19.27 -6.93 -19.46
C GLY A 219 18.28 -7.63 -18.54
N LEU A 220 18.32 -7.37 -17.23
CA LEU A 220 17.45 -8.02 -16.24
C LEU A 220 16.47 -7.02 -15.67
N LEU A 221 15.19 -7.36 -15.59
CA LEU A 221 14.23 -6.60 -14.79
C LEU A 221 14.73 -6.50 -13.32
N PRO A 222 14.60 -5.36 -12.65
CA PRO A 222 14.87 -5.27 -11.22
C PRO A 222 13.98 -6.27 -10.46
N LEU A 223 14.42 -6.72 -9.29
CA LEU A 223 13.51 -7.45 -8.41
C LEU A 223 12.49 -6.46 -7.83
N PRO A 224 11.22 -6.86 -7.76
CA PRO A 224 10.19 -5.99 -7.21
C PRO A 224 10.45 -5.73 -5.72
N ARG A 225 10.16 -4.52 -5.28
CA ARG A 225 10.17 -4.16 -3.87
C ARG A 225 8.84 -4.49 -3.22
N ASP A 226 7.76 -4.36 -4.00
CA ASP A 226 6.39 -4.52 -3.54
C ASP A 226 5.73 -5.74 -4.16
N PHE A 227 4.98 -6.45 -3.36
CA PHE A 227 4.17 -7.59 -3.78
C PHE A 227 3.03 -7.81 -2.78
N TYR A 228 2.01 -8.52 -3.22
CA TYR A 228 0.99 -9.08 -2.34
C TYR A 228 0.49 -10.42 -2.87
N ILE A 229 -0.21 -11.16 -2.01
CA ILE A 229 -0.82 -12.43 -2.37
C ILE A 229 -2.33 -12.29 -2.20
N GLN A 230 -3.06 -12.55 -3.28
CA GLN A 230 -4.51 -12.53 -3.30
C GLN A 230 -5.04 -13.57 -4.29
N ASP A 231 -6.14 -14.23 -3.94
CA ASP A 231 -6.83 -15.20 -4.82
C ASP A 231 -5.87 -16.23 -5.45
N HIS A 232 -5.00 -16.84 -4.61
CA HIS A 232 -3.98 -17.83 -5.01
C HIS A 232 -2.92 -17.30 -5.98
N THR A 233 -2.81 -15.98 -6.13
CA THR A 233 -1.92 -15.32 -7.10
C THR A 233 -0.89 -14.47 -6.37
N LEU A 234 0.38 -14.55 -6.81
CA LEU A 234 1.40 -13.60 -6.41
C LEU A 234 1.32 -12.38 -7.34
N HIS A 235 0.94 -11.24 -6.82
CA HIS A 235 0.97 -9.95 -7.50
C HIS A 235 2.29 -9.26 -7.22
N VAL A 236 3.00 -8.89 -8.28
CA VAL A 236 4.26 -8.17 -8.22
C VAL A 236 4.03 -6.76 -8.70
N ILE A 237 4.40 -5.78 -7.89
CA ILE A 237 4.13 -4.37 -8.14
C ILE A 237 5.41 -3.62 -8.46
N TYR A 238 5.38 -2.85 -9.54
CA TYR A 238 6.37 -1.83 -9.85
C TYR A 238 5.71 -0.46 -9.84
N GLN A 239 6.34 0.46 -9.15
CA GLN A 239 5.85 1.83 -9.03
C GLN A 239 6.02 2.60 -10.34
N VAL A 240 5.38 3.75 -10.45
CA VAL A 240 5.58 4.65 -11.59
C VAL A 240 7.07 4.98 -11.74
N TYR A 241 7.58 5.00 -12.96
CA TYR A 241 9.00 5.19 -13.32
C TYR A 241 9.96 4.08 -12.91
N GLU A 242 9.53 3.00 -12.27
CA GLU A 242 10.44 1.92 -11.85
C GLU A 242 10.87 1.04 -13.02
N ILE A 243 9.93 0.59 -13.84
CA ILE A 243 10.21 -0.21 -15.06
C ILE A 243 9.49 0.30 -16.31
N ALA A 244 8.69 1.35 -16.20
CA ALA A 244 7.92 1.92 -17.29
C ALA A 244 7.73 3.43 -17.11
N SER A 245 7.29 4.14 -18.15
CA SER A 245 7.04 5.58 -18.08
C SER A 245 5.86 5.92 -17.16
N TYR A 246 5.77 7.18 -16.71
CA TYR A 246 4.62 7.65 -15.92
C TYR A 246 3.28 7.45 -16.64
N ALA A 247 3.25 7.61 -17.96
CA ALA A 247 2.04 7.45 -18.76
C ALA A 247 1.52 5.99 -18.76
N GLN A 248 2.39 5.02 -18.52
CA GLN A 248 2.06 3.60 -18.39
C GLN A 248 1.54 3.26 -16.99
N GLY A 249 1.78 4.13 -16.00
CA GLY A 249 1.33 3.96 -14.62
C GLY A 249 2.15 2.95 -13.83
N MET A 250 1.59 2.48 -12.73
CA MET A 250 2.12 1.35 -11.98
C MET A 250 1.85 0.05 -12.76
N ILE A 251 2.79 -0.88 -12.68
CA ILE A 251 2.68 -2.20 -13.31
C ILE A 251 2.36 -3.22 -12.21
N ASP A 252 1.18 -3.84 -12.30
CA ASP A 252 0.84 -5.05 -11.56
C ASP A 252 1.09 -6.26 -12.48
N ALA A 253 2.05 -7.09 -12.12
CA ALA A 253 2.37 -8.30 -12.86
C ALA A 253 1.90 -9.54 -12.08
N PRO A 254 0.65 -9.98 -12.25
CA PRO A 254 0.13 -11.16 -11.58
C PRO A 254 0.80 -12.43 -12.09
N ILE A 255 1.23 -13.28 -11.17
CA ILE A 255 1.81 -14.59 -11.45
C ILE A 255 0.80 -15.65 -11.07
N TYR A 256 0.00 -16.03 -12.04
CA TYR A 256 -1.02 -17.06 -11.87
C TYR A 256 -0.40 -18.46 -11.88
N PRO A 257 -0.87 -19.41 -11.04
CA PRO A 257 -0.37 -20.79 -11.05
C PRO A 257 -0.43 -21.48 -12.43
N TYR A 258 -1.45 -21.18 -13.23
CA TYR A 258 -1.60 -21.78 -14.58
C TYR A 258 -0.58 -21.28 -15.62
N MET A 259 0.16 -20.20 -15.35
CA MET A 259 1.23 -19.69 -16.24
C MET A 259 2.49 -20.55 -16.21
N LEU A 260 2.59 -21.41 -15.21
CA LEU A 260 3.76 -22.22 -14.90
C LEU A 260 3.44 -23.70 -14.91
N LYS A 261 4.39 -24.51 -15.33
CA LYS A 261 4.30 -25.96 -15.19
C LYS A 261 4.53 -26.35 -13.72
N PRO A 262 4.06 -27.53 -13.29
CA PRO A 262 4.25 -27.98 -11.89
C PRO A 262 5.70 -27.95 -11.42
N GLU A 263 6.67 -28.30 -12.28
CA GLU A 263 8.09 -28.23 -11.96
C GLU A 263 8.62 -26.79 -11.83
N GLU A 264 8.08 -25.85 -12.63
CA GLU A 264 8.41 -24.42 -12.53
C GLU A 264 7.81 -23.82 -11.25
N MET A 265 6.58 -24.21 -10.86
CA MET A 265 5.97 -23.83 -9.60
C MET A 265 6.87 -24.25 -8.41
N LYS A 266 7.29 -25.51 -8.37
CA LYS A 266 8.19 -26.02 -7.31
C LYS A 266 9.56 -25.36 -7.29
N ARG A 267 10.02 -24.84 -8.43
CA ARG A 267 11.30 -24.13 -8.54
C ARG A 267 11.16 -22.66 -8.18
N LEU A 268 10.07 -22.00 -8.61
CA LEU A 268 9.84 -20.58 -8.37
C LEU A 268 9.56 -20.29 -6.90
N PHE A 269 8.65 -21.05 -6.31
CA PHE A 269 8.18 -20.80 -4.95
C PHE A 269 8.93 -21.64 -3.91
N THR A 270 9.11 -21.07 -2.72
CA THR A 270 9.48 -21.85 -1.54
C THR A 270 8.32 -22.77 -1.13
N PRO A 271 8.55 -23.79 -0.30
CA PRO A 271 7.45 -24.58 0.28
C PRO A 271 6.42 -23.70 1.02
N TYR A 272 6.89 -22.67 1.72
CA TYR A 272 6.03 -21.70 2.39
C TYR A 272 5.25 -20.83 1.40
N GLY A 273 5.91 -20.37 0.32
CA GLY A 273 5.23 -19.62 -0.75
C GLY A 273 4.11 -20.42 -1.42
N LEU A 274 4.35 -21.73 -1.68
CA LEU A 274 3.31 -22.63 -2.21
C LEU A 274 2.12 -22.77 -1.24
N GLU A 275 2.41 -22.86 0.08
CA GLU A 275 1.37 -22.89 1.12
C GLU A 275 0.54 -21.59 1.11
N LEU A 276 1.19 -20.42 0.96
CA LEU A 276 0.50 -19.13 0.98
C LEU A 276 -0.40 -18.88 -0.24
N ILE A 277 -0.02 -19.41 -1.41
CA ILE A 277 -0.87 -19.35 -2.62
C ILE A 277 -1.81 -20.55 -2.72
N ASP A 278 -1.90 -21.38 -1.68
CA ASP A 278 -2.74 -22.58 -1.60
C ASP A 278 -2.57 -23.53 -2.81
N TYR A 279 -1.31 -23.72 -3.22
CA TYR A 279 -0.98 -24.62 -4.32
C TYR A 279 -0.66 -26.02 -3.77
N SER A 280 -1.58 -26.95 -3.97
CA SER A 280 -1.40 -28.36 -3.64
C SER A 280 -0.54 -29.06 -4.69
N ILE A 281 0.56 -29.65 -4.27
CA ILE A 281 1.38 -30.50 -5.11
C ILE A 281 0.72 -31.89 -5.11
N GLU A 282 -0.09 -32.20 -6.12
CA GLU A 282 -0.53 -33.56 -6.39
C GLU A 282 0.61 -34.45 -6.88
#